data_76f9535d6b285512f6d2409162e8b39f
#
_entry.id   76f9535d6b285512f6d2409162e8b39f
#
_cell.length_a   1.000
_cell.length_b   1.000
_cell.length_c   1.000
_cell.angle_alpha   90.00
_cell.angle_beta   90.00
_cell.angle_gamma   90.00
#
_symmetry.space_group_name_H-M   'P 1'
#
loop_
_entity.id
_entity.type
_entity.pdbx_description
1 polymer ?
#
loop_
_entity_poly.entity_id
_entity_poly.type
_entity_poly.pdbx_seq_one_letter_code
_entity_poly.pdbx_strand_id
1 'polypeptide(L)'
;MMVVDPPFGGLVKPLANSFSLISQTWRKLQNSGDSIVDMPMIWIFPYFFEPRILECLPLLIMLDYQVDYDNHPLYKHGKTGRRQSPVRLFTNIPPKHFVLPREEGYRFCVFCQRYVCSLNKHCTECNLCPSKDGRKWKHCTACRKCVKPSWRHCLPCGRCALPDHPCRHAERKDGCFSCGSLEHKRRACPLKDTRRKNSYVHKAKSQGKKAFHHLSKPSTKKKSGTAHRGKKGAAQSL
;
A
#
# COMPACT_ATOMS: atom_id res chain seq x y z
N MET A 1 -7.67 15.89 16.54
CA MET A 1 -7.69 15.05 15.33
C MET A 1 -6.26 14.87 14.82
N MET A 2 -5.90 13.68 14.38
CA MET A 2 -4.60 13.39 13.75
C MET A 2 -4.80 13.13 12.25
N VAL A 3 -4.05 13.81 11.39
CA VAL A 3 -3.99 13.56 9.95
C VAL A 3 -2.56 13.20 9.60
N VAL A 4 -2.35 12.07 8.94
CA VAL A 4 -1.01 11.55 8.64
C VAL A 4 -0.90 11.08 7.20
N ASP A 5 0.15 11.51 6.52
CA ASP A 5 0.52 11.13 5.15
C ASP A 5 2.00 10.69 5.13
N PRO A 6 2.31 9.52 5.68
CA PRO A 6 3.68 9.03 5.75
C PRO A 6 4.15 8.51 4.38
N PRO A 7 5.46 8.46 4.13
CA PRO A 7 6.02 7.85 2.93
C PRO A 7 5.50 6.41 2.73
N PHE A 8 5.07 6.05 1.52
CA PHE A 8 4.46 4.74 1.22
C PHE A 8 5.43 3.55 1.33
N GLY A 9 6.73 3.81 1.42
CA GLY A 9 7.74 2.82 1.76
C GLY A 9 7.79 2.47 3.25
N GLY A 10 7.09 3.20 4.11
CA GLY A 10 7.01 2.94 5.53
C GLY A 10 6.33 1.59 5.85
N LEU A 11 6.80 0.95 6.92
CA LEU A 11 6.21 -0.31 7.38
C LEU A 11 4.92 -0.01 8.16
N VAL A 12 3.81 -0.62 7.75
CA VAL A 12 2.48 -0.41 8.36
C VAL A 12 2.49 -0.63 9.87
N LYS A 13 3.10 -1.72 10.35
CA LYS A 13 3.09 -2.06 11.77
C LYS A 13 3.80 -1.03 12.67
N PRO A 14 5.04 -0.57 12.37
CA PRO A 14 5.67 0.52 13.12
C PRO A 14 4.86 1.82 13.10
N LEU A 15 4.31 2.20 11.94
CA LEU A 15 3.47 3.40 11.83
C LEU A 15 2.23 3.28 12.71
N ALA A 16 1.51 2.17 12.64
CA ALA A 16 0.32 1.90 13.46
C ALA A 16 0.64 1.93 14.96
N ASN A 17 1.80 1.40 15.38
CA ASN A 17 2.26 1.46 16.76
C ASN A 17 2.48 2.92 17.20
N SER A 18 3.15 3.74 16.37
CA SER A 18 3.34 5.16 16.66
C SER A 18 2.01 5.90 16.80
N PHE A 19 1.05 5.64 15.92
CA PHE A 19 -0.29 6.24 15.99
C PHE A 19 -1.05 5.82 17.24
N SER A 20 -0.92 4.55 17.64
CA SER A 20 -1.52 4.05 18.89
C SER A 20 -0.93 4.74 20.12
N LEU A 21 0.39 4.96 20.16
CA LEU A 21 1.04 5.69 21.25
C LEU A 21 0.58 7.14 21.33
N ILE A 22 0.49 7.83 20.18
CA ILE A 22 -0.02 9.20 20.12
C ILE A 22 -1.47 9.25 20.62
N SER A 23 -2.33 8.30 20.18
CA SER A 23 -3.71 8.21 20.64
C SER A 23 -3.83 7.96 22.15
N GLN A 24 -2.95 7.11 22.69
CA GLN A 24 -2.90 6.87 24.15
C GLN A 24 -2.48 8.13 24.92
N THR A 25 -1.47 8.84 24.44
CA THR A 25 -1.02 10.09 25.04
C THR A 25 -2.12 11.15 24.99
N TRP A 26 -2.78 11.28 23.85
CA TRP A 26 -3.91 12.19 23.69
C TRP A 26 -5.05 11.89 24.69
N ARG A 27 -5.43 10.59 24.85
CA ARG A 27 -6.43 10.20 25.85
C ARG A 27 -6.04 10.58 27.28
N LYS A 28 -4.78 10.38 27.65
CA LYS A 28 -4.25 10.77 28.97
C LYS A 28 -4.34 12.27 29.21
N LEU A 29 -4.14 13.09 28.19
CA LEU A 29 -4.21 14.56 28.31
C LEU A 29 -5.64 15.10 28.36
N GLN A 30 -6.62 14.34 27.86
CA GLN A 30 -8.03 14.79 27.89
C GLN A 30 -8.64 14.81 29.28
N ASN A 31 -8.07 14.14 30.28
CA ASN A 31 -8.43 14.14 31.73
C ASN A 31 -9.92 14.33 32.04
N SER A 32 -10.81 13.99 31.15
CA SER A 32 -12.19 14.42 31.17
C SER A 32 -13.07 13.20 31.32
N GLY A 33 -13.68 13.11 32.46
CA GLY A 33 -14.97 12.41 32.72
C GLY A 33 -15.34 11.23 31.83
N ASP A 34 -16.10 10.38 32.28
CA ASP A 34 -16.69 9.11 31.84
C ASP A 34 -16.85 8.73 30.36
N SER A 35 -16.45 9.55 29.36
CA SER A 35 -16.51 9.17 27.96
C SER A 35 -15.11 9.02 27.33
N ILE A 36 -14.68 7.77 27.16
CA ILE A 36 -13.47 7.44 26.40
C ILE A 36 -13.74 7.68 24.91
N VAL A 37 -13.46 8.90 24.46
CA VAL A 37 -13.54 9.22 23.03
C VAL A 37 -12.21 8.87 22.38
N ASP A 38 -12.23 8.09 21.31
CA ASP A 38 -11.02 7.82 20.53
C ASP A 38 -10.58 9.06 19.76
N MET A 39 -9.26 9.28 19.68
CA MET A 39 -8.72 10.39 18.89
C MET A 39 -9.12 10.24 17.43
N PRO A 40 -9.85 11.20 16.83
CA PRO A 40 -10.18 11.16 15.41
C PRO A 40 -8.91 11.13 14.58
N MET A 41 -8.84 10.17 13.63
CA MET A 41 -7.65 9.91 12.81
C MET A 41 -8.02 9.81 11.35
N ILE A 42 -7.18 10.37 10.50
CA ILE A 42 -7.16 10.15 9.06
C ILE A 42 -5.75 9.74 8.66
N TRP A 43 -5.61 8.53 8.11
CA TRP A 43 -4.35 8.01 7.58
C TRP A 43 -4.44 7.89 6.06
N ILE A 44 -3.59 8.59 5.35
CA ILE A 44 -3.49 8.63 3.90
C ILE A 44 -2.49 7.55 3.48
N PHE A 45 -2.98 6.51 2.76
CA PHE A 45 -2.13 5.38 2.39
C PHE A 45 -2.71 4.57 1.20
N PRO A 46 -1.88 3.79 0.47
CA PRO A 46 -2.39 3.00 -0.65
C PRO A 46 -3.37 1.90 -0.22
N TYR A 47 -4.49 1.76 -0.97
CA TYR A 47 -5.60 0.86 -0.64
C TYR A 47 -5.21 -0.61 -0.51
N PHE A 48 -4.17 -1.05 -1.19
CA PHE A 48 -3.74 -2.45 -1.12
C PHE A 48 -3.06 -2.83 0.20
N PHE A 49 -2.77 -1.87 1.06
CA PHE A 49 -2.34 -2.10 2.44
C PHE A 49 -3.50 -2.26 3.44
N GLU A 50 -4.76 -2.03 3.01
CA GLU A 50 -5.93 -2.13 3.88
C GLU A 50 -5.93 -3.36 4.79
N PRO A 51 -5.69 -4.61 4.32
CA PRO A 51 -5.70 -5.78 5.22
C PRO A 51 -4.67 -5.70 6.35
N ARG A 52 -3.52 -5.07 6.08
CA ARG A 52 -2.45 -4.89 7.08
C ARG A 52 -2.75 -3.75 8.04
N ILE A 53 -3.40 -2.70 7.54
CA ILE A 53 -3.84 -1.56 8.36
C ILE A 53 -4.90 -2.04 9.34
N LEU A 54 -5.91 -2.75 8.87
CA LEU A 54 -7.00 -3.27 9.70
C LEU A 54 -6.53 -4.37 10.67
N GLU A 55 -5.46 -5.11 10.36
CA GLU A 55 -4.83 -6.04 11.31
C GLU A 55 -4.25 -5.30 12.53
N CYS A 56 -3.75 -4.09 12.33
CA CYS A 56 -3.13 -3.28 13.39
C CYS A 56 -4.10 -2.30 14.05
N LEU A 57 -5.01 -1.73 13.28
CA LEU A 57 -5.97 -0.70 13.68
C LEU A 57 -7.36 -1.07 13.14
N PRO A 58 -8.05 -2.01 13.79
CA PRO A 58 -9.30 -2.59 13.29
C PRO A 58 -10.48 -1.61 13.24
N LEU A 59 -10.40 -0.49 13.95
CA LEU A 59 -11.44 0.55 13.96
C LEU A 59 -11.37 1.46 12.72
N LEU A 60 -10.32 1.39 11.92
CA LEU A 60 -10.22 2.20 10.71
C LEU A 60 -11.11 1.64 9.60
N ILE A 61 -11.68 2.54 8.83
CA ILE A 61 -12.48 2.25 7.64
C ILE A 61 -11.84 2.97 6.46
N MET A 62 -11.70 2.29 5.34
CA MET A 62 -11.22 2.92 4.11
C MET A 62 -12.36 3.70 3.43
N LEU A 63 -12.16 4.97 3.17
CA LEU A 63 -13.05 5.78 2.33
C LEU A 63 -12.73 5.55 0.85
N ASP A 64 -13.73 5.69 0.00
CA ASP A 64 -13.57 5.52 -1.47
C ASP A 64 -13.08 6.82 -2.15
N TYR A 65 -12.59 7.78 -1.37
CA TYR A 65 -11.99 9.00 -1.89
C TYR A 65 -10.59 8.74 -2.40
N GLN A 66 -10.33 9.08 -3.65
CA GLN A 66 -9.02 8.97 -4.28
C GLN A 66 -8.21 10.23 -3.96
N VAL A 67 -7.05 10.05 -3.34
CA VAL A 67 -6.12 11.15 -3.09
C VAL A 67 -5.14 11.22 -4.27
N ASP A 68 -5.11 12.34 -4.95
CA ASP A 68 -4.18 12.63 -6.04
C ASP A 68 -3.11 13.63 -5.56
N TYR A 69 -1.91 13.49 -6.12
CA TYR A 69 -0.76 14.34 -5.82
C TYR A 69 -0.32 15.06 -7.09
N ASP A 70 -0.47 16.38 -7.14
CA ASP A 70 -0.13 17.18 -8.33
C ASP A 70 1.35 17.16 -8.68
N ASN A 71 2.19 16.99 -7.68
CA ASN A 71 3.64 16.96 -7.82
C ASN A 71 4.23 15.57 -8.07
N HIS A 72 3.39 14.51 -8.12
CA HIS A 72 3.90 13.15 -8.31
C HIS A 72 3.92 12.75 -9.79
N PRO A 73 5.09 12.52 -10.40
CA PRO A 73 5.21 12.27 -11.85
C PRO A 73 4.40 11.07 -12.36
N LEU A 74 4.20 10.05 -11.53
CA LEU A 74 3.46 8.83 -11.89
C LEU A 74 1.94 8.98 -11.79
N TYR A 75 1.44 9.98 -11.06
CA TYR A 75 0.02 10.17 -10.76
C TYR A 75 -0.51 11.52 -11.23
N LYS A 76 0.27 12.27 -12.01
CA LYS A 76 -0.24 13.48 -12.67
C LYS A 76 -1.45 13.12 -13.53
N HIS A 77 -2.53 13.88 -13.41
CA HIS A 77 -3.62 13.92 -14.36
C HIS A 77 -3.09 14.47 -15.70
N GLY A 78 -2.30 13.73 -16.38
CA GLY A 78 -1.71 14.08 -17.64
C GLY A 78 -2.18 13.13 -18.70
N LYS A 79 -1.95 13.51 -19.96
CA LYS A 79 -2.29 12.86 -21.23
C LYS A 79 -2.23 11.33 -21.32
N THR A 80 -1.78 10.66 -20.28
CA THR A 80 -1.72 9.21 -20.23
C THR A 80 -2.79 8.56 -19.38
N GLY A 81 -3.65 9.27 -18.66
CA GLY A 81 -4.88 8.82 -17.98
C GLY A 81 -4.93 7.37 -17.42
N ARG A 82 -3.80 6.67 -17.40
CA ARG A 82 -3.73 5.21 -17.26
C ARG A 82 -3.61 4.74 -15.83
N ARG A 83 -3.24 5.60 -14.89
CA ARG A 83 -3.04 5.19 -13.50
C ARG A 83 -3.77 6.14 -12.58
N GLN A 84 -4.93 5.71 -12.13
CA GLN A 84 -5.57 6.33 -10.98
C GLN A 84 -4.69 6.14 -9.75
N SER A 85 -4.60 7.16 -8.90
CA SER A 85 -3.87 7.07 -7.64
C SER A 85 -4.40 5.88 -6.81
N PRO A 86 -3.52 5.03 -6.28
CA PRO A 86 -3.92 3.95 -5.39
C PRO A 86 -4.22 4.44 -3.96
N VAL A 87 -4.05 5.73 -3.68
CA VAL A 87 -4.08 6.28 -2.34
C VAL A 87 -5.51 6.57 -1.90
N ARG A 88 -5.81 6.21 -0.67
CA ARG A 88 -7.12 6.37 -0.02
C ARG A 88 -6.96 6.91 1.39
N LEU A 89 -8.07 7.33 1.98
CA LEU A 89 -8.15 7.75 3.38
C LEU A 89 -8.61 6.57 4.24
N PHE A 90 -7.90 6.30 5.32
CA PHE A 90 -8.30 5.36 6.37
C PHE A 90 -8.64 6.17 7.61
N THR A 91 -9.81 5.96 8.21
CA THR A 91 -10.29 6.78 9.30
C THR A 91 -11.15 5.99 10.29
N ASN A 92 -11.13 6.39 11.56
CA ASN A 92 -12.08 5.93 12.57
C ASN A 92 -13.30 6.86 12.71
N ILE A 93 -13.35 7.94 11.93
CA ILE A 93 -14.53 8.80 11.87
C ILE A 93 -15.59 8.10 11.03
N PRO A 94 -16.87 8.04 11.50
CA PRO A 94 -17.93 7.38 10.74
C PRO A 94 -18.05 7.91 9.30
N PRO A 95 -18.12 7.05 8.29
CA PRO A 95 -18.12 7.44 6.88
C PRO A 95 -19.26 8.38 6.48
N LYS A 96 -20.38 8.35 7.20
CA LYS A 96 -21.54 9.25 6.98
C LYS A 96 -21.22 10.73 7.15
N HIS A 97 -20.14 11.06 7.87
CA HIS A 97 -19.74 12.45 8.11
C HIS A 97 -18.87 13.01 6.96
N PHE A 98 -18.48 12.19 6.00
CA PHE A 98 -17.73 12.63 4.85
C PHE A 98 -18.65 12.83 3.65
N VAL A 99 -18.72 14.07 3.16
CA VAL A 99 -19.40 14.41 1.91
C VAL A 99 -18.33 14.52 0.82
N LEU A 100 -18.42 13.67 -0.20
CA LEU A 100 -17.48 13.70 -1.31
C LEU A 100 -18.07 14.46 -2.51
N PRO A 101 -17.24 15.16 -3.30
CA PRO A 101 -17.70 16.02 -4.38
C PRO A 101 -18.34 15.19 -5.50
N ARG A 102 -19.60 15.53 -5.84
CA ARG A 102 -20.35 14.83 -6.90
C ARG A 102 -19.79 15.12 -8.27
N GLU A 103 -19.29 16.30 -8.46
CA GLU A 103 -18.62 16.78 -9.68
C GLU A 103 -17.35 15.99 -10.02
N GLU A 104 -16.69 15.44 -9.01
CA GLU A 104 -15.54 14.54 -9.17
C GLU A 104 -15.96 13.08 -9.38
N GLY A 105 -17.24 12.79 -9.53
CA GLY A 105 -17.75 11.46 -9.82
C GLY A 105 -18.00 10.60 -8.57
N TYR A 106 -18.31 11.20 -7.43
CA TYR A 106 -18.76 10.48 -6.23
C TYR A 106 -20.28 10.52 -6.08
N ARG A 107 -20.86 9.53 -5.44
CA ARG A 107 -22.27 9.41 -5.12
C ARG A 107 -22.50 8.84 -3.75
N PHE A 108 -23.59 9.21 -3.10
CA PHE A 108 -23.99 8.58 -1.85
C PHE A 108 -24.62 7.21 -2.11
N CYS A 109 -24.18 6.20 -1.38
CA CYS A 109 -24.81 4.88 -1.38
C CYS A 109 -25.71 4.75 -0.12
N VAL A 110 -27.02 4.70 -0.33
CA VAL A 110 -28.01 4.62 0.76
C VAL A 110 -27.90 3.32 1.56
N PHE A 111 -27.47 2.22 0.95
CA PHE A 111 -27.28 0.94 1.62
C PHE A 111 -26.03 0.92 2.50
N CYS A 112 -24.95 1.53 2.03
CA CYS A 112 -23.67 1.59 2.76
C CYS A 112 -23.54 2.83 3.65
N GLN A 113 -24.50 3.77 3.59
CA GLN A 113 -24.53 5.04 4.33
C GLN A 113 -23.20 5.84 4.18
N ARG A 114 -22.66 5.87 2.96
CA ARG A 114 -21.40 6.58 2.66
C ARG A 114 -21.29 6.99 1.20
N TYR A 115 -20.44 7.97 0.94
CA TYR A 115 -20.06 8.34 -0.41
C TYR A 115 -19.09 7.31 -1.00
N VAL A 116 -19.28 6.99 -2.28
CA VAL A 116 -18.45 6.06 -3.05
C VAL A 116 -18.28 6.58 -4.47
N CYS A 117 -17.23 6.13 -5.17
CA CYS A 117 -17.08 6.39 -6.60
C CYS A 117 -18.32 5.94 -7.38
N SER A 118 -18.74 6.70 -8.38
CA SER A 118 -19.93 6.42 -9.18
C SER A 118 -19.92 5.03 -9.84
N LEU A 119 -18.74 4.52 -10.20
CA LEU A 119 -18.55 3.18 -10.75
C LEU A 119 -18.53 2.07 -9.68
N ASN A 120 -18.35 2.40 -8.41
CA ASN A 120 -18.43 1.46 -7.30
C ASN A 120 -19.89 1.14 -6.97
N LYS A 121 -20.47 0.19 -7.69
CA LYS A 121 -21.87 -0.20 -7.52
C LYS A 121 -22.03 -1.08 -6.29
N HIS A 122 -23.12 -0.85 -5.54
CA HIS A 122 -23.50 -1.73 -4.44
C HIS A 122 -23.78 -3.14 -4.96
N CYS A 123 -23.20 -4.11 -4.29
CA CYS A 123 -23.44 -5.53 -4.58
C CYS A 123 -24.39 -6.07 -3.52
N THR A 124 -25.57 -6.53 -3.93
CA THR A 124 -26.60 -7.11 -3.03
C THR A 124 -26.11 -8.40 -2.38
N GLU A 125 -25.39 -9.25 -3.11
CA GLU A 125 -24.83 -10.51 -2.58
C GLU A 125 -23.77 -10.30 -1.49
N CYS A 126 -22.97 -9.22 -1.61
CA CYS A 126 -21.92 -8.90 -0.65
C CYS A 126 -22.38 -7.87 0.39
N ASN A 127 -23.52 -7.26 0.18
CA ASN A 127 -24.09 -6.16 0.95
C ASN A 127 -23.13 -4.99 1.18
N LEU A 128 -22.34 -4.66 0.15
CA LEU A 128 -21.35 -3.57 0.19
C LEU A 128 -21.02 -3.01 -1.19
N CYS A 129 -20.39 -1.85 -1.25
CA CYS A 129 -19.73 -1.30 -2.42
C CYS A 129 -18.28 -1.83 -2.46
N PRO A 130 -17.96 -2.83 -3.29
CA PRO A 130 -16.75 -3.65 -3.14
C PRO A 130 -15.49 -3.04 -3.74
N SER A 131 -15.63 -2.08 -4.65
CA SER A 131 -14.49 -1.53 -5.39
C SER A 131 -13.56 -0.74 -4.47
N LYS A 132 -12.27 -1.05 -4.54
CA LYS A 132 -11.21 -0.34 -3.81
C LYS A 132 -10.39 0.57 -4.72
N ASP A 133 -10.58 0.44 -6.02
CA ASP A 133 -9.80 1.12 -7.06
C ASP A 133 -10.67 1.98 -8.00
N GLY A 134 -11.90 2.29 -7.58
CA GLY A 134 -12.85 3.12 -8.33
C GLY A 134 -13.44 2.45 -9.58
N ARG A 135 -13.04 1.22 -9.94
CA ARG A 135 -13.57 0.50 -11.10
C ARG A 135 -14.85 -0.28 -10.75
N LYS A 136 -15.68 -0.59 -11.74
CA LYS A 136 -16.86 -1.43 -11.55
C LYS A 136 -16.45 -2.89 -11.33
N TRP A 137 -16.45 -3.34 -10.08
CA TRP A 137 -16.23 -4.74 -9.75
C TRP A 137 -17.48 -5.59 -10.03
N LYS A 138 -17.29 -6.88 -10.23
CA LYS A 138 -18.37 -7.84 -10.47
C LYS A 138 -18.36 -8.94 -9.43
N HIS A 139 -19.54 -9.40 -9.04
CA HIS A 139 -19.67 -10.55 -8.13
C HIS A 139 -19.29 -11.84 -8.87
N CYS A 140 -18.54 -12.71 -8.22
CA CYS A 140 -18.28 -14.06 -8.66
C CYS A 140 -19.01 -15.03 -7.73
N THR A 141 -20.04 -15.70 -8.23
CA THR A 141 -20.88 -16.65 -7.47
C THR A 141 -20.07 -17.83 -6.94
N ALA A 142 -19.16 -18.38 -7.75
CA ALA A 142 -18.29 -19.48 -7.34
C ALA A 142 -17.30 -19.10 -6.21
N CYS A 143 -16.80 -17.84 -6.20
CA CYS A 143 -15.92 -17.35 -5.14
C CYS A 143 -16.67 -16.66 -3.99
N ARG A 144 -17.99 -16.45 -4.14
CA ARG A 144 -18.85 -15.70 -3.20
C ARG A 144 -18.29 -14.34 -2.80
N LYS A 145 -17.69 -13.62 -3.75
CA LYS A 145 -17.09 -12.29 -3.53
C LYS A 145 -17.00 -11.49 -4.81
N CYS A 146 -16.97 -10.18 -4.68
CA CYS A 146 -16.70 -9.30 -5.78
C CYS A 146 -15.21 -9.27 -6.16
N VAL A 147 -14.94 -9.21 -7.44
CA VAL A 147 -13.59 -9.21 -8.03
C VAL A 147 -13.46 -8.13 -9.08
N LYS A 148 -12.23 -7.78 -9.40
CA LYS A 148 -11.90 -6.80 -10.45
C LYS A 148 -12.50 -7.20 -11.80
N PRO A 149 -12.88 -6.24 -12.66
CA PRO A 149 -13.59 -6.54 -13.92
C PRO A 149 -12.79 -7.43 -14.87
N SER A 150 -11.46 -7.31 -14.86
CA SER A 150 -10.55 -8.14 -15.67
C SER A 150 -10.35 -9.57 -15.16
N TRP A 151 -10.78 -9.87 -13.93
CA TRP A 151 -10.62 -11.21 -13.35
C TRP A 151 -11.77 -12.12 -13.74
N ARG A 152 -11.44 -13.39 -14.01
CA ARG A 152 -12.40 -14.45 -14.28
C ARG A 152 -12.19 -15.62 -13.32
N HIS A 153 -13.26 -16.34 -13.01
CA HIS A 153 -13.14 -17.56 -12.23
C HIS A 153 -12.42 -18.60 -13.07
N CYS A 154 -11.34 -19.15 -12.53
CA CYS A 154 -10.63 -20.27 -13.13
C CYS A 154 -11.04 -21.53 -12.41
N LEU A 155 -11.76 -22.41 -13.09
CA LEU A 155 -12.21 -23.69 -12.53
C LEU A 155 -11.03 -24.53 -12.04
N PRO A 156 -9.95 -24.73 -12.83
CA PRO A 156 -8.80 -25.47 -12.38
C PRO A 156 -8.14 -24.91 -11.12
N CYS A 157 -8.11 -23.58 -10.93
CA CYS A 157 -7.51 -22.95 -9.74
C CYS A 157 -8.48 -22.76 -8.58
N GLY A 158 -9.78 -22.98 -8.77
CA GLY A 158 -10.84 -22.70 -7.79
C GLY A 158 -10.89 -21.25 -7.32
N ARG A 159 -10.40 -20.28 -8.12
CA ARG A 159 -10.34 -18.86 -7.77
C ARG A 159 -10.42 -17.94 -8.96
N CYS A 160 -10.79 -16.69 -8.73
CA CYS A 160 -10.68 -15.66 -9.75
C CYS A 160 -9.24 -15.19 -9.92
N ALA A 161 -8.82 -15.04 -11.18
CA ALA A 161 -7.50 -14.54 -11.58
C ALA A 161 -7.59 -13.81 -12.93
N LEU A 162 -6.50 -13.21 -13.38
CA LEU A 162 -6.39 -12.70 -14.75
C LEU A 162 -6.50 -13.85 -15.76
N PRO A 163 -7.04 -13.62 -16.97
CA PRO A 163 -7.16 -14.67 -17.99
C PRO A 163 -5.84 -15.42 -18.26
N ASP A 164 -4.75 -14.66 -18.37
CA ASP A 164 -3.42 -15.18 -18.73
C ASP A 164 -2.59 -15.59 -17.50
N HIS A 165 -3.23 -15.86 -16.35
CA HIS A 165 -2.47 -16.28 -15.18
C HIS A 165 -1.85 -17.66 -15.41
N PRO A 166 -0.63 -17.93 -14.91
CA PRO A 166 -0.07 -19.27 -14.94
C PRO A 166 -0.93 -20.20 -14.09
N CYS A 167 -1.77 -20.99 -14.77
CA CYS A 167 -2.68 -21.93 -14.13
C CYS A 167 -1.90 -23.17 -13.69
N ARG A 168 -1.28 -23.11 -12.51
CA ARG A 168 -0.55 -24.24 -11.94
C ARG A 168 -1.51 -25.25 -11.34
N HIS A 169 -2.19 -25.99 -12.20
CA HIS A 169 -3.05 -27.09 -11.73
C HIS A 169 -2.24 -28.32 -11.31
N ALA A 170 -1.04 -28.50 -11.87
CA ALA A 170 -0.27 -29.74 -11.70
C ALA A 170 0.80 -29.69 -10.59
N GLU A 171 1.18 -28.52 -10.08
CA GLU A 171 2.33 -28.43 -9.16
C GLU A 171 2.11 -27.46 -7.99
N ARG A 172 0.95 -27.49 -7.37
CA ARG A 172 0.84 -26.86 -6.06
C ARG A 172 1.61 -27.74 -5.06
N LYS A 173 2.84 -27.37 -4.81
CA LYS A 173 3.45 -27.66 -3.49
C LYS A 173 2.66 -26.82 -2.48
N ASP A 174 1.48 -27.29 -2.11
CA ASP A 174 0.58 -26.60 -1.15
C ASP A 174 1.14 -26.64 0.29
N GLY A 175 2.40 -26.98 0.43
CA GLY A 175 3.11 -27.13 1.69
C GLY A 175 3.58 -25.81 2.30
N CYS A 176 4.13 -25.95 3.47
CA CYS A 176 4.82 -24.90 4.19
C CYS A 176 6.06 -24.43 3.43
N PHE A 177 6.17 -23.15 3.12
CA PHE A 177 7.35 -22.57 2.46
C PHE A 177 8.67 -22.73 3.26
N SER A 178 8.60 -23.10 4.55
CA SER A 178 9.78 -23.29 5.38
C SER A 178 10.24 -24.75 5.46
N CYS A 179 9.32 -25.72 5.46
CA CYS A 179 9.65 -27.15 5.64
C CYS A 179 9.03 -28.07 4.59
N GLY A 180 8.18 -27.55 3.68
CA GLY A 180 7.54 -28.36 2.64
C GLY A 180 6.33 -29.20 3.11
N SER A 181 6.03 -29.30 4.40
CA SER A 181 4.89 -30.07 4.94
C SER A 181 3.56 -29.57 4.37
N LEU A 182 2.65 -30.46 4.02
CA LEU A 182 1.30 -30.14 3.53
C LEU A 182 0.32 -29.81 4.65
N GLU A 183 0.63 -30.16 5.88
CA GLU A 183 -0.29 -30.07 7.02
C GLU A 183 -0.41 -28.65 7.61
N HIS A 184 0.53 -27.75 7.30
CA HIS A 184 0.52 -26.39 7.81
C HIS A 184 1.09 -25.38 6.80
N LYS A 185 0.81 -24.11 7.01
CA LYS A 185 1.40 -22.99 6.25
C LYS A 185 2.57 -22.37 7.04
N ARG A 186 3.40 -21.57 6.40
CA ARG A 186 4.59 -20.93 7.01
C ARG A 186 4.34 -20.26 8.36
N ARG A 187 3.13 -19.72 8.60
CA ARG A 187 2.79 -19.07 9.88
C ARG A 187 2.81 -20.04 11.06
N ALA A 188 2.35 -21.27 10.86
CA ALA A 188 2.26 -22.32 11.86
C ALA A 188 3.44 -23.31 11.77
N CYS A 189 4.52 -22.97 11.07
CA CYS A 189 5.64 -23.87 10.88
C CYS A 189 6.48 -23.99 12.16
N PRO A 190 6.65 -25.19 12.73
CA PRO A 190 7.49 -25.41 13.92
C PRO A 190 8.98 -25.12 13.66
N LEU A 191 9.43 -25.20 12.39
CA LEU A 191 10.81 -24.90 12.01
C LEU A 191 11.08 -23.42 11.68
N LYS A 192 10.12 -22.54 11.93
CA LYS A 192 10.22 -21.11 11.58
C LYS A 192 11.37 -20.41 12.31
N ASP A 193 11.66 -20.80 13.54
CA ASP A 193 12.65 -20.15 14.40
C ASP A 193 14.07 -20.72 14.24
N THR A 194 14.22 -21.96 13.77
CA THR A 194 15.52 -22.60 13.55
C THR A 194 16.30 -21.95 12.40
N ARG A 195 15.65 -21.49 11.34
CA ARG A 195 16.31 -20.79 10.23
C ARG A 195 16.77 -19.37 10.58
N ARG A 196 16.13 -18.69 11.52
CA ARG A 196 16.61 -17.38 11.99
C ARG A 196 17.94 -17.50 12.75
N LYS A 197 18.12 -18.55 13.55
CA LYS A 197 19.39 -18.78 14.28
C LYS A 197 20.55 -19.10 13.34
N ASN A 198 20.32 -19.87 12.27
CA ASN A 198 21.37 -20.20 11.30
C ASN A 198 21.78 -19.03 10.38
N SER A 199 20.88 -18.10 10.07
CA SER A 199 21.23 -16.91 9.27
C SER A 199 22.12 -15.90 10.00
N TYR A 200 22.04 -15.85 11.34
CA TYR A 200 22.94 -15.04 12.17
C TYR A 200 24.34 -15.62 12.26
N VAL A 201 24.47 -16.95 12.30
CA VAL A 201 25.77 -17.63 12.36
C VAL A 201 26.54 -17.49 11.03
N HIS A 202 25.86 -17.52 9.89
CA HIS A 202 26.51 -17.30 8.59
C HIS A 202 26.91 -15.84 8.32
N LYS A 203 26.19 -14.85 8.86
CA LYS A 203 26.59 -13.43 8.77
C LYS A 203 27.79 -13.09 9.67
N ALA A 204 27.95 -13.72 10.81
CA ALA A 204 29.09 -13.52 11.68
C ALA A 204 30.39 -14.10 11.11
N LYS A 205 30.32 -15.18 10.31
CA LYS A 205 31.51 -15.78 9.65
C LYS A 205 31.96 -15.06 8.38
N SER A 206 31.12 -14.23 7.76
CA SER A 206 31.48 -13.47 6.55
C SER A 206 32.07 -12.09 6.82
N GLN A 207 31.96 -11.56 8.03
CA GLN A 207 32.58 -10.28 8.42
C GLN A 207 34.00 -10.39 8.98
N GLY A 208 34.50 -11.62 9.21
CA GLY A 208 35.85 -11.87 9.74
C GLY A 208 36.98 -11.98 8.68
N LYS A 209 36.71 -11.76 7.39
CA LYS A 209 37.73 -11.95 6.33
C LYS A 209 37.91 -10.75 5.38
N LYS A 210 37.62 -9.53 5.83
CA LYS A 210 37.93 -8.32 5.04
C LYS A 210 38.61 -7.24 5.89
N ALA A 211 39.74 -7.63 6.49
CA ALA A 211 40.70 -6.70 7.00
C ALA A 211 42.08 -7.23 6.64
N PHE A 212 42.62 -6.81 5.55
CA PHE A 212 44.04 -6.71 5.18
C PHE A 212 44.14 -6.66 3.64
N HIS A 213 44.24 -5.48 3.12
CA HIS A 213 45.04 -5.10 1.96
C HIS A 213 44.73 -3.64 1.62
N HIS A 214 45.35 -2.72 2.36
CA HIS A 214 45.60 -1.37 1.88
C HIS A 214 47.10 -1.31 1.61
N LEU A 215 47.49 -1.36 0.37
CA LEU A 215 48.80 -0.89 -0.09
C LEU A 215 48.62 -0.03 -1.35
N SER A 216 49.00 1.19 -1.15
CA SER A 216 49.28 2.31 -2.03
C SER A 216 49.53 2.05 -3.51
N LYS A 217 48.94 2.90 -4.36
CA LYS A 217 49.55 3.32 -5.66
C LYS A 217 49.36 4.83 -5.85
N PRO A 218 50.36 5.49 -6.49
CA PRO A 218 50.54 6.92 -6.40
C PRO A 218 49.83 7.72 -7.50
N SER A 219 49.63 9.00 -7.17
CA SER A 219 49.12 10.07 -8.02
C SER A 219 49.99 10.38 -9.22
N THR A 220 49.39 10.53 -10.40
CA THR A 220 50.00 11.32 -11.49
C THR A 220 49.07 12.45 -11.90
N LYS A 221 49.55 13.64 -11.64
CA LYS A 221 49.06 14.91 -12.19
C LYS A 221 49.27 14.91 -13.72
N LYS A 222 48.27 15.35 -14.48
CA LYS A 222 48.49 16.04 -15.76
C LYS A 222 47.66 17.29 -15.84
N LYS A 223 48.40 18.35 -16.22
CA LYS A 223 47.97 19.73 -16.37
C LYS A 223 47.38 19.98 -17.76
N SER A 224 46.60 21.04 -17.79
CA SER A 224 46.51 22.09 -18.82
C SER A 224 45.72 21.83 -20.11
N GLY A 225 44.92 22.86 -20.42
CA GLY A 225 44.52 23.23 -21.74
C GLY A 225 43.34 24.19 -21.79
N THR A 226 43.63 25.47 -21.57
CA THR A 226 42.81 26.63 -21.92
C THR A 226 42.58 26.73 -23.44
N ALA A 227 41.36 27.07 -23.87
CA ALA A 227 41.15 27.86 -25.08
C ALA A 227 39.80 28.57 -25.07
N HIS A 228 39.87 29.86 -25.16
CA HIS A 228 38.88 30.89 -25.44
C HIS A 228 38.24 30.76 -26.82
N ARG A 229 37.02 31.22 -26.93
CA ARG A 229 36.37 32.08 -27.95
C ARG A 229 34.88 31.74 -28.01
N GLY A 230 33.95 32.64 -28.01
CA GLY A 230 33.85 34.04 -28.37
C GLY A 230 32.53 34.27 -29.09
N LYS A 231 31.71 35.13 -28.47
CA LYS A 231 30.82 36.14 -29.06
C LYS A 231 29.68 35.80 -30.02
N LYS A 232 28.58 36.48 -29.69
CA LYS A 232 27.55 37.17 -30.51
C LYS A 232 26.24 36.34 -30.60
N GLY A 233 25.05 36.87 -30.36
CA GLY A 233 24.54 38.22 -30.21
C GLY A 233 23.19 38.27 -30.91
N ALA A 234 22.28 39.11 -30.37
CA ALA A 234 21.05 39.61 -30.95
C ALA A 234 19.83 38.70 -30.88
N ALA A 235 18.75 39.00 -30.12
CA ALA A 235 17.83 40.12 -30.10
C ALA A 235 16.66 39.98 -31.09
N GLN A 236 15.49 40.29 -30.54
CA GLN A 236 14.21 40.74 -31.10
C GLN A 236 13.16 39.64 -31.32
N SER A 237 12.16 39.68 -30.50
CA SER A 237 10.85 40.39 -30.54
C SER A 237 9.88 39.83 -31.55
N LEU A 238 8.84 39.19 -31.07
CA LEU A 238 7.43 39.67 -31.13
C LEU A 238 6.63 38.75 -30.24
#